data_f5c983feb6f533473ca34476dc7b7f83
#
_entry.id   f5c983feb6f533473ca34476dc7b7f83
#
_cell.length_a   1.000
_cell.length_b   1.000
_cell.length_c   1.000
_cell.angle_alpha   90.00
_cell.angle_beta   90.00
_cell.angle_gamma   90.00
#
_symmetry.space_group_name_H-M   'P 1'
#
loop_
_entity.id
_entity.type
_entity.pdbx_description
1 polymer ?
#
loop_
_entity_poly.entity_id
_entity_poly.type
_entity_poly.pdbx_seq_one_letter_code
_entity_poly.pdbx_strand_id
1 'polypeptide(L)'
;MTFDSHKKKIVILSDLHNNIEKFNKIIQHESADINICLGDWFDSFYLDDSDDYKKTADYLMRYLSAPNNYTLFGNHDLHYLSNNHYTICSGYEDRKFFAIDEILGSERQNITNKFKWRFWIDDYLCTHAGLFSDYIDPSVKNNDDLNLFFVKEIERANIALRTDQNHWFYYAGRSRGGPKKGGGIVWLDFKQEFQPIEGLKQIVGHTYHKNGRVNPHHLDGNVNPADC
;
A
#
# COMPACT_ATOMS: atom_id res chain seq x y z
N MET A 1 2.19 13.68 2.76
CA MET A 1 2.24 13.78 4.24
C MET A 1 3.59 13.25 4.67
N THR A 2 4.22 13.89 5.65
CA THR A 2 5.54 13.51 6.18
C THR A 2 5.44 13.34 7.68
N PHE A 3 6.08 12.31 8.21
CA PHE A 3 6.16 12.02 9.64
C PHE A 3 7.62 12.13 10.10
N ASP A 4 7.80 12.54 11.36
CA ASP A 4 9.10 12.70 12.02
C ASP A 4 9.25 11.59 13.08
N SER A 5 10.10 10.60 12.81
CA SER A 5 10.33 9.45 13.69
C SER A 5 11.19 9.80 14.90
N HIS A 6 11.90 10.93 14.88
CA HIS A 6 12.68 11.38 16.03
C HIS A 6 11.82 11.87 17.19
N LYS A 7 10.53 12.22 16.91
CA LYS A 7 9.60 12.76 17.90
C LYS A 7 8.47 11.82 18.26
N LYS A 8 8.24 10.77 17.47
CA LYS A 8 7.09 9.88 17.62
C LYS A 8 7.49 8.44 17.33
N LYS A 9 6.98 7.52 18.13
CA LYS A 9 7.01 6.10 17.82
C LYS A 9 6.05 5.81 16.68
N ILE A 10 6.56 5.24 15.58
CA ILE A 10 5.78 4.89 14.39
C ILE A 10 5.82 3.38 14.21
N VAL A 11 4.66 2.76 14.10
CA VAL A 11 4.53 1.36 13.69
C VAL A 11 4.12 1.32 12.22
N ILE A 12 4.83 0.51 11.42
CA ILE A 12 4.54 0.28 10.02
C ILE A 12 4.25 -1.21 9.84
N LEU A 13 3.09 -1.52 9.30
CA LEU A 13 2.65 -2.89 9.00
C LEU A 13 2.21 -2.94 7.53
N SER A 14 2.26 -4.13 6.93
CA SER A 14 1.84 -4.35 5.54
C SER A 14 1.13 -5.67 5.39
N ASP A 15 0.40 -5.82 4.28
CA ASP A 15 -0.11 -7.10 3.80
C ASP A 15 -0.94 -7.85 4.87
N LEU A 16 -2.00 -7.16 5.34
CA LEU A 16 -2.89 -7.65 6.37
C LEU A 16 -3.66 -8.92 5.94
N HIS A 17 -4.17 -8.93 4.71
CA HIS A 17 -4.88 -10.06 4.11
C HIS A 17 -5.89 -10.72 5.05
N ASN A 18 -6.88 -9.93 5.54
CA ASN A 18 -7.93 -10.31 6.49
C ASN A 18 -7.45 -10.73 7.89
N ASN A 19 -6.14 -10.72 8.18
CA ASN A 19 -5.62 -11.13 9.48
C ASN A 19 -5.66 -9.99 10.51
N ILE A 20 -6.88 -9.48 10.75
CA ILE A 20 -7.12 -8.35 11.68
C ILE A 20 -6.73 -8.68 13.12
N GLU A 21 -6.76 -9.94 13.51
CA GLU A 21 -6.39 -10.35 14.87
C GLU A 21 -4.89 -10.12 15.13
N LYS A 22 -4.04 -10.60 14.20
CA LYS A 22 -2.57 -10.39 14.29
C LYS A 22 -2.25 -8.90 14.25
N PHE A 23 -2.85 -8.17 13.29
CA PHE A 23 -2.62 -6.74 13.12
C PHE A 23 -2.98 -5.96 14.38
N ASN A 24 -4.15 -6.22 14.96
CA ASN A 24 -4.59 -5.53 16.16
C ASN A 24 -3.72 -5.85 17.38
N LYS A 25 -3.28 -7.13 17.54
CA LYS A 25 -2.34 -7.51 18.60
C LYS A 25 -1.03 -6.73 18.52
N ILE A 26 -0.48 -6.55 17.31
CA ILE A 26 0.75 -5.77 17.11
C ILE A 26 0.53 -4.31 17.45
N ILE A 27 -0.54 -3.68 16.93
CA ILE A 27 -0.88 -2.28 17.24
C ILE A 27 -1.02 -2.05 18.75
N GLN A 28 -1.71 -2.94 19.44
CA GLN A 28 -1.90 -2.84 20.90
C GLN A 28 -0.59 -3.05 21.66
N HIS A 29 0.22 -4.02 21.26
CA HIS A 29 1.51 -4.30 21.90
C HIS A 29 2.49 -3.13 21.75
N GLU A 30 2.60 -2.61 20.53
CA GLU A 30 3.52 -1.54 20.21
C GLU A 30 3.11 -0.21 20.81
N SER A 31 1.81 0.04 20.97
CA SER A 31 1.27 1.30 21.55
C SER A 31 1.95 2.53 20.97
N ALA A 32 2.04 2.60 19.63
CA ALA A 32 2.74 3.65 18.92
C ALA A 32 1.92 4.95 18.84
N ASP A 33 2.62 6.08 18.69
CA ASP A 33 1.98 7.38 18.47
C ASP A 33 1.32 7.46 17.09
N ILE A 34 1.85 6.74 16.11
CA ILE A 34 1.35 6.68 14.73
C ILE A 34 1.38 5.25 14.24
N ASN A 35 0.28 4.80 13.61
CA ASN A 35 0.17 3.50 12.99
C ASN A 35 -0.04 3.67 11.49
N ILE A 36 0.78 3.02 10.68
CA ILE A 36 0.72 3.07 9.21
C ILE A 36 0.57 1.64 8.68
N CYS A 37 -0.50 1.39 7.92
CA CYS A 37 -0.63 0.19 7.11
C CYS A 37 -0.20 0.51 5.67
N LEU A 38 0.70 -0.28 5.11
CA LEU A 38 1.15 -0.09 3.72
C LEU A 38 0.18 -0.66 2.68
N GLY A 39 -1.00 -1.14 3.08
CA GLY A 39 -2.03 -1.67 2.19
C GLY A 39 -2.18 -3.18 2.27
N ASP A 40 -2.98 -3.71 1.35
CA ASP A 40 -3.42 -5.10 1.26
C ASP A 40 -4.20 -5.56 2.50
N TRP A 41 -5.35 -4.91 2.69
CA TRP A 41 -6.30 -5.25 3.74
C TRP A 41 -7.05 -6.54 3.44
N PHE A 42 -7.34 -6.82 2.17
CA PHE A 42 -8.22 -7.89 1.70
C PHE A 42 -7.45 -9.04 1.02
N ASP A 43 -8.17 -10.05 0.58
CA ASP A 43 -7.69 -11.21 -0.21
C ASP A 43 -6.70 -12.12 0.53
N SER A 44 -7.12 -12.68 1.65
CA SER A 44 -6.38 -13.74 2.31
C SER A 44 -6.46 -15.07 1.55
N PHE A 45 -5.37 -15.84 1.56
CA PHE A 45 -5.36 -17.22 1.09
C PHE A 45 -5.90 -18.23 2.13
N TYR A 46 -6.14 -17.79 3.37
CA TYR A 46 -6.53 -18.65 4.50
C TYR A 46 -7.83 -18.18 5.16
N LEU A 47 -8.10 -16.90 5.20
CA LEU A 47 -9.27 -16.27 5.80
C LEU A 47 -10.14 -15.72 4.65
N ASP A 48 -10.88 -16.62 4.00
CA ASP A 48 -11.56 -16.36 2.74
C ASP A 48 -13.10 -16.49 2.84
N ASP A 49 -13.63 -16.50 4.04
CA ASP A 49 -15.07 -16.48 4.29
C ASP A 49 -15.63 -15.04 4.08
N SER A 50 -16.88 -14.94 3.66
CA SER A 50 -17.57 -13.65 3.53
C SER A 50 -17.57 -12.86 4.84
N ASP A 51 -17.67 -13.56 5.98
CA ASP A 51 -17.60 -12.93 7.30
C ASP A 51 -16.22 -12.34 7.61
N ASP A 52 -15.14 -12.94 7.11
CA ASP A 52 -13.78 -12.39 7.28
C ASP A 52 -13.64 -11.06 6.53
N TYR A 53 -14.21 -10.96 5.33
CA TYR A 53 -14.22 -9.70 4.55
C TYR A 53 -15.06 -8.62 5.23
N LYS A 54 -16.24 -8.98 5.76
CA LYS A 54 -17.09 -8.05 6.53
C LYS A 54 -16.37 -7.55 7.78
N LYS A 55 -15.75 -8.45 8.54
CA LYS A 55 -14.96 -8.10 9.75
C LYS A 55 -13.79 -7.18 9.38
N THR A 56 -13.10 -7.46 8.27
CA THR A 56 -11.98 -6.63 7.81
C THR A 56 -12.46 -5.23 7.41
N ALA A 57 -13.56 -5.12 6.66
CA ALA A 57 -14.12 -3.84 6.27
C ALA A 57 -14.58 -3.01 7.48
N ASP A 58 -15.27 -3.62 8.45
CA ASP A 58 -15.67 -2.97 9.71
C ASP A 58 -14.45 -2.53 10.54
N TYR A 59 -13.44 -3.39 10.65
CA TYR A 59 -12.21 -3.03 11.33
C TYR A 59 -11.48 -1.87 10.64
N LEU A 60 -11.39 -1.88 9.32
CA LEU A 60 -10.80 -0.80 8.51
C LEU A 60 -11.48 0.55 8.79
N MET A 61 -12.82 0.57 8.81
CA MET A 61 -13.57 1.80 9.14
C MET A 61 -13.21 2.32 10.53
N ARG A 62 -13.19 1.44 11.52
CA ARG A 62 -12.80 1.80 12.91
C ARG A 62 -11.35 2.24 12.99
N TYR A 63 -10.42 1.54 12.33
CA TYR A 63 -9.01 1.89 12.28
C TYR A 63 -8.83 3.31 11.72
N LEU A 64 -9.47 3.62 10.58
CA LEU A 64 -9.39 4.93 9.94
C LEU A 64 -10.20 6.03 10.63
N SER A 65 -11.00 5.72 11.65
CA SER A 65 -11.65 6.73 12.48
C SER A 65 -10.70 7.36 13.50
N ALA A 66 -9.63 6.66 13.87
CA ALA A 66 -8.62 7.18 14.79
C ALA A 66 -7.67 8.16 14.06
N PRO A 67 -7.33 9.32 14.69
CA PRO A 67 -6.61 10.40 14.01
C PRO A 67 -5.15 10.07 13.66
N ASN A 68 -4.56 9.07 14.31
CA ASN A 68 -3.16 8.71 14.14
C ASN A 68 -2.96 7.41 13.34
N ASN A 69 -4.02 6.91 12.73
CA ASN A 69 -3.99 5.71 11.91
C ASN A 69 -4.07 6.07 10.42
N TYR A 70 -3.15 5.55 9.65
CA TYR A 70 -3.02 5.84 8.23
C TYR A 70 -2.88 4.56 7.42
N THR A 71 -3.31 4.62 6.15
CA THR A 71 -3.14 3.49 5.23
C THR A 71 -2.77 3.93 3.83
N LEU A 72 -2.00 3.10 3.14
CA LEU A 72 -1.77 3.17 1.71
C LEU A 72 -2.74 2.27 0.95
N PHE A 73 -2.90 2.52 -0.33
CA PHE A 73 -3.47 1.56 -1.25
C PHE A 73 -2.48 0.40 -1.46
N GLY A 74 -2.94 -0.83 -1.26
CA GLY A 74 -2.34 -2.03 -1.81
C GLY A 74 -3.07 -2.49 -3.09
N ASN A 75 -2.50 -3.41 -3.83
CA ASN A 75 -3.12 -3.91 -5.06
C ASN A 75 -4.41 -4.71 -4.78
N HIS A 76 -4.50 -5.37 -3.63
CA HIS A 76 -5.69 -6.10 -3.19
C HIS A 76 -6.80 -5.21 -2.61
N ASP A 77 -6.56 -3.91 -2.45
CA ASP A 77 -7.56 -2.97 -1.94
C ASP A 77 -8.32 -2.24 -3.06
N LEU A 78 -7.60 -1.91 -4.14
CA LEU A 78 -8.03 -0.93 -5.14
C LEU A 78 -9.39 -1.25 -5.76
N HIS A 79 -9.60 -2.49 -6.21
CA HIS A 79 -10.85 -2.85 -6.88
C HIS A 79 -12.04 -2.80 -5.91
N TYR A 80 -11.87 -3.30 -4.70
CA TYR A 80 -12.92 -3.27 -3.67
C TYR A 80 -13.33 -1.86 -3.27
N LEU A 81 -12.40 -0.90 -3.35
CA LEU A 81 -12.64 0.49 -2.97
C LEU A 81 -13.14 1.37 -4.13
N SER A 82 -12.75 1.08 -5.37
CA SER A 82 -13.02 1.95 -6.53
C SER A 82 -13.89 1.34 -7.60
N ASN A 83 -14.02 0.02 -7.66
CA ASN A 83 -14.69 -0.73 -8.73
C ASN A 83 -14.11 -0.43 -10.14
N ASN A 84 -12.80 -0.12 -10.20
CA ASN A 84 -12.10 0.15 -11.46
C ASN A 84 -11.61 -1.15 -12.07
N HIS A 85 -11.96 -1.45 -13.34
CA HIS A 85 -11.62 -2.70 -14.01
C HIS A 85 -10.13 -2.94 -14.17
N TYR A 86 -9.32 -1.90 -14.26
CA TYR A 86 -7.86 -2.01 -14.37
C TYR A 86 -7.17 -2.35 -13.05
N THR A 87 -7.93 -2.43 -11.95
CA THR A 87 -7.41 -2.75 -10.62
C THR A 87 -7.78 -4.14 -10.13
N ILE A 88 -8.48 -4.92 -10.95
CA ILE A 88 -8.80 -6.32 -10.63
C ILE A 88 -7.49 -7.11 -10.52
N CYS A 89 -7.32 -7.81 -9.42
CA CYS A 89 -6.17 -8.66 -9.16
C CYS A 89 -6.57 -10.13 -8.93
N SER A 90 -5.58 -11.01 -8.90
CA SER A 90 -5.79 -12.40 -8.52
C SER A 90 -6.35 -12.46 -7.09
N GLY A 91 -7.36 -13.26 -6.89
CA GLY A 91 -8.06 -13.33 -5.59
C GLY A 91 -9.38 -12.56 -5.55
N TYR A 92 -9.62 -11.64 -6.49
CA TYR A 92 -10.92 -10.98 -6.59
C TYR A 92 -12.05 -11.98 -6.89
N GLU A 93 -13.15 -11.82 -6.19
CA GLU A 93 -14.43 -12.50 -6.43
C GLU A 93 -15.58 -11.58 -6.09
N ASP A 94 -16.69 -11.65 -6.88
CA ASP A 94 -17.88 -10.82 -6.66
C ASP A 94 -18.46 -10.99 -5.23
N ARG A 95 -18.43 -12.22 -4.68
CA ARG A 95 -18.92 -12.46 -3.31
C ARG A 95 -18.16 -11.65 -2.26
N LYS A 96 -16.85 -11.48 -2.45
CA LYS A 96 -15.97 -10.69 -1.58
C LYS A 96 -16.30 -9.21 -1.70
N PHE A 97 -16.45 -8.75 -2.96
CA PHE A 97 -16.86 -7.37 -3.23
C PHE A 97 -18.19 -7.03 -2.55
N PHE A 98 -19.21 -7.89 -2.70
CA PHE A 98 -20.50 -7.67 -2.06
C PHE A 98 -20.44 -7.73 -0.53
N ALA A 99 -19.63 -8.63 0.04
CA ALA A 99 -19.44 -8.69 1.49
C ALA A 99 -18.81 -7.40 2.04
N ILE A 100 -17.81 -6.85 1.35
CA ILE A 100 -17.19 -5.58 1.70
C ILE A 100 -18.18 -4.42 1.51
N ASP A 101 -18.93 -4.43 0.40
CA ASP A 101 -19.91 -3.38 0.09
C ASP A 101 -21.05 -3.31 1.11
N GLU A 102 -21.49 -4.45 1.61
CA GLU A 102 -22.51 -4.51 2.67
C GLU A 102 -22.09 -3.71 3.92
N ILE A 103 -20.79 -3.66 4.22
CA ILE A 103 -20.27 -2.94 5.37
C ILE A 103 -19.93 -1.49 5.03
N LEU A 104 -19.22 -1.26 3.92
CA LEU A 104 -18.79 0.09 3.54
C LEU A 104 -19.95 0.94 3.03
N GLY A 105 -20.84 0.37 2.22
CA GLY A 105 -22.03 1.03 1.70
C GLY A 105 -21.77 2.45 1.15
N SER A 106 -22.54 3.41 1.65
CA SER A 106 -22.38 4.83 1.30
C SER A 106 -21.05 5.46 1.79
N GLU A 107 -20.40 4.85 2.78
CA GLU A 107 -19.12 5.34 3.31
C GLU A 107 -17.91 4.93 2.45
N ARG A 108 -18.08 4.06 1.47
CA ARG A 108 -16.99 3.56 0.61
C ARG A 108 -16.12 4.70 0.06
N GLN A 109 -16.74 5.73 -0.50
CA GLN A 109 -15.99 6.86 -1.06
C GLN A 109 -15.24 7.65 0.01
N ASN A 110 -15.83 7.84 1.19
CA ASN A 110 -15.17 8.51 2.31
C ASN A 110 -13.98 7.71 2.82
N ILE A 111 -14.12 6.39 2.91
CA ILE A 111 -13.04 5.47 3.27
C ILE A 111 -11.93 5.49 2.21
N THR A 112 -12.29 5.38 0.92
CA THR A 112 -11.33 5.44 -0.19
C THR A 112 -10.51 6.74 -0.17
N ASN A 113 -11.11 7.88 0.15
CA ASN A 113 -10.42 9.17 0.23
C ASN A 113 -9.40 9.26 1.38
N LYS A 114 -9.50 8.38 2.39
CA LYS A 114 -8.53 8.29 3.49
C LYS A 114 -7.28 7.52 3.08
N PHE A 115 -7.36 6.63 2.11
CA PHE A 115 -6.20 5.95 1.56
C PHE A 115 -5.26 6.92 0.85
N LYS A 116 -3.97 6.63 0.94
CA LYS A 116 -2.92 7.42 0.28
C LYS A 116 -2.10 6.52 -0.63
N TRP A 117 -1.40 7.13 -1.58
CA TRP A 117 -0.49 6.40 -2.46
C TRP A 117 0.92 6.31 -1.88
N ARG A 118 1.27 7.25 -1.01
CA ARG A 118 2.57 7.31 -0.36
C ARG A 118 2.56 8.11 0.93
N PHE A 119 3.56 7.85 1.77
CA PHE A 119 3.98 8.71 2.87
C PHE A 119 5.49 8.96 2.80
N TRP A 120 5.95 9.97 3.53
CA TRP A 120 7.34 10.10 3.92
C TRP A 120 7.45 9.90 5.42
N ILE A 121 8.46 9.14 5.84
CA ILE A 121 8.88 9.03 7.23
C ILE A 121 10.34 9.46 7.22
N ASP A 122 10.63 10.63 7.79
CA ASP A 122 11.91 11.30 7.64
C ASP A 122 12.29 11.42 6.14
N ASP A 123 13.37 10.77 5.70
CA ASP A 123 13.84 10.71 4.32
C ASP A 123 13.46 9.40 3.58
N TYR A 124 12.62 8.55 4.21
CA TYR A 124 12.14 7.33 3.61
C TYR A 124 10.81 7.52 2.88
N LEU A 125 10.76 7.15 1.62
CA LEU A 125 9.51 7.05 0.85
C LEU A 125 8.82 5.73 1.18
N CYS A 126 7.62 5.79 1.73
CA CYS A 126 6.76 4.62 1.97
C CYS A 126 5.75 4.50 0.82
N THR A 127 5.75 3.37 0.15
CA THR A 127 4.73 2.94 -0.84
C THR A 127 4.38 1.49 -0.56
N HIS A 128 3.29 0.98 -1.14
CA HIS A 128 2.94 -0.42 -0.94
C HIS A 128 4.02 -1.37 -1.48
N ALA A 129 4.41 -1.22 -2.76
CA ALA A 129 5.29 -2.19 -3.43
C ALA A 129 6.67 -1.63 -3.85
N GLY A 130 6.83 -0.31 -3.88
CA GLY A 130 8.07 0.34 -4.31
C GLY A 130 7.92 1.19 -5.57
N LEU A 131 8.98 1.89 -5.91
CA LEU A 131 9.02 2.78 -7.06
C LEU A 131 9.97 2.24 -8.12
N PHE A 132 9.44 2.00 -9.33
CA PHE A 132 10.22 1.57 -10.47
C PHE A 132 10.80 2.78 -11.21
N SER A 133 12.14 2.82 -11.39
CA SER A 133 12.85 3.98 -11.93
C SER A 133 12.36 4.44 -13.31
N ASP A 134 11.96 3.49 -14.18
CA ASP A 134 11.52 3.81 -15.54
C ASP A 134 10.20 4.61 -15.60
N TYR A 135 9.46 4.71 -14.48
CA TYR A 135 8.24 5.53 -14.39
C TYR A 135 8.49 6.95 -13.89
N ILE A 136 9.72 7.24 -13.44
CA ILE A 136 10.07 8.56 -12.96
C ILE A 136 10.50 9.41 -14.14
N ASP A 137 9.99 10.64 -14.19
CA ASP A 137 10.44 11.61 -15.19
C ASP A 137 11.95 11.88 -15.02
N PRO A 138 12.75 11.81 -16.09
CA PRO A 138 14.20 12.07 -16.04
C PRO A 138 14.60 13.44 -15.47
N SER A 139 13.68 14.39 -15.39
CA SER A 139 13.91 15.71 -14.76
C SER A 139 13.94 15.65 -13.23
N VAL A 140 13.43 14.59 -12.62
CA VAL A 140 13.46 14.40 -11.16
C VAL A 140 14.88 14.08 -10.72
N LYS A 141 15.49 14.96 -9.90
CA LYS A 141 16.88 14.85 -9.47
C LYS A 141 17.05 14.70 -7.96
N ASN A 142 16.02 14.99 -7.19
CA ASN A 142 16.05 14.99 -5.72
C ASN A 142 14.65 14.72 -5.16
N ASN A 143 14.53 14.65 -3.84
CA ASN A 143 13.27 14.37 -3.17
C ASN A 143 12.22 15.49 -3.35
N ASP A 144 12.62 16.73 -3.53
CA ASP A 144 11.67 17.83 -3.77
C ASP A 144 11.06 17.72 -5.17
N ASP A 145 11.88 17.45 -6.19
CA ASP A 145 11.39 17.17 -7.55
C ASP A 145 10.47 15.95 -7.56
N LEU A 146 10.84 14.90 -6.83
CA LEU A 146 10.03 13.68 -6.68
C LEU A 146 8.69 13.99 -5.99
N ASN A 147 8.68 14.88 -5.01
CA ASN A 147 7.44 15.31 -4.36
C ASN A 147 6.53 16.05 -5.34
N LEU A 148 7.06 16.96 -6.16
CA LEU A 148 6.31 17.68 -7.18
C LEU A 148 5.78 16.74 -8.27
N PHE A 149 6.59 15.79 -8.69
CA PHE A 149 6.18 14.73 -9.61
C PHE A 149 4.99 13.94 -9.04
N PHE A 150 5.09 13.47 -7.79
CA PHE A 150 4.01 12.73 -7.15
C PHE A 150 2.73 13.54 -6.97
N VAL A 151 2.78 14.83 -6.74
CA VAL A 151 1.56 15.66 -6.64
C VAL A 151 0.73 15.53 -7.90
N LYS A 152 1.37 15.65 -9.08
CA LYS A 152 0.70 15.51 -10.37
C LYS A 152 0.21 14.09 -10.65
N GLU A 153 1.05 13.10 -10.37
CA GLU A 153 0.72 11.70 -10.63
C GLU A 153 -0.37 11.17 -9.69
N ILE A 154 -0.41 11.60 -8.42
CA ILE A 154 -1.49 11.27 -7.49
C ILE A 154 -2.83 11.84 -7.97
N GLU A 155 -2.86 13.06 -8.46
CA GLU A 155 -4.08 13.64 -9.02
C GLU A 155 -4.58 12.83 -10.22
N ARG A 156 -3.68 12.51 -11.16
CA ARG A 156 -3.98 11.68 -12.33
C ARG A 156 -4.46 10.28 -11.94
N ALA A 157 -3.77 9.64 -10.99
CA ALA A 157 -4.16 8.31 -10.50
C ALA A 157 -5.56 8.33 -9.84
N ASN A 158 -5.85 9.34 -9.04
CA ASN A 158 -7.15 9.48 -8.40
C ASN A 158 -8.28 9.75 -9.41
N ILE A 159 -8.01 10.52 -10.47
CA ILE A 159 -8.98 10.73 -11.56
C ILE A 159 -9.18 9.39 -12.29
N ALA A 160 -8.11 8.74 -12.71
CA ALA A 160 -8.16 7.47 -13.42
C ALA A 160 -8.91 6.40 -12.61
N LEU A 161 -8.66 6.33 -11.29
CA LEU A 161 -9.33 5.38 -10.41
C LEU A 161 -10.85 5.58 -10.38
N ARG A 162 -11.33 6.84 -10.34
CA ARG A 162 -12.75 7.18 -10.31
C ARG A 162 -13.45 7.12 -11.67
N THR A 163 -12.72 7.20 -12.77
CA THR A 163 -13.25 7.24 -14.15
C THR A 163 -13.01 5.95 -14.92
N ASP A 164 -12.71 4.86 -14.22
CA ASP A 164 -12.44 3.54 -14.81
C ASP A 164 -11.36 3.60 -15.91
N GLN A 165 -10.27 4.29 -15.62
CA GLN A 165 -9.14 4.42 -16.52
C GLN A 165 -7.90 3.77 -15.90
N ASN A 166 -6.94 3.41 -16.75
CA ASN A 166 -5.68 2.83 -16.33
C ASN A 166 -4.67 3.92 -15.92
N HIS A 167 -3.81 3.59 -14.94
CA HIS A 167 -2.71 4.45 -14.52
C HIS A 167 -1.50 3.61 -14.10
N TRP A 168 -0.29 4.12 -14.29
CA TRP A 168 0.93 3.37 -14.00
C TRP A 168 1.09 2.99 -12.51
N PHE A 169 0.46 3.69 -11.58
CA PHE A 169 0.50 3.34 -10.16
C PHE A 169 0.05 1.91 -9.90
N TYR A 170 -0.90 1.39 -10.69
CA TYR A 170 -1.44 0.04 -10.56
C TYR A 170 -1.18 -0.87 -11.77
N TYR A 171 -0.13 -0.61 -12.54
CA TYR A 171 0.33 -1.54 -13.55
C TYR A 171 0.96 -2.77 -12.90
N ALA A 172 0.52 -3.96 -13.26
CA ALA A 172 1.24 -5.19 -12.94
C ALA A 172 2.47 -5.34 -13.86
N GLY A 173 3.62 -5.64 -13.25
CA GLY A 173 4.84 -5.97 -13.95
C GLY A 173 4.85 -7.40 -14.47
N ARG A 174 5.85 -7.75 -15.29
CA ARG A 174 5.97 -9.09 -15.90
C ARG A 174 6.11 -10.20 -14.86
N SER A 175 6.83 -9.98 -13.80
CA SER A 175 6.99 -10.93 -12.69
C SER A 175 5.69 -11.23 -11.95
N ARG A 176 4.70 -10.36 -12.08
CA ARG A 176 3.36 -10.50 -11.53
C ARG A 176 2.29 -10.78 -12.59
N GLY A 177 2.70 -11.26 -13.78
CA GLY A 177 1.81 -11.65 -14.87
C GLY A 177 1.28 -10.51 -15.72
N GLY A 178 1.73 -9.29 -15.51
CA GLY A 178 1.34 -8.13 -16.31
C GLY A 178 2.20 -7.93 -17.56
N PRO A 179 1.83 -7.01 -18.46
CA PRO A 179 2.55 -6.77 -19.71
C PRO A 179 3.74 -5.80 -19.55
N LYS A 180 3.85 -5.08 -18.45
CA LYS A 180 4.84 -4.03 -18.24
C LYS A 180 6.19 -4.59 -17.78
N LYS A 181 7.28 -3.89 -18.11
CA LYS A 181 8.64 -4.28 -17.70
C LYS A 181 8.80 -4.33 -16.18
N GLY A 182 8.15 -3.42 -15.47
CA GLY A 182 8.09 -3.37 -14.01
C GLY A 182 6.71 -2.94 -13.53
N GLY A 183 6.37 -3.31 -12.32
CA GLY A 183 5.12 -2.93 -11.66
C GLY A 183 5.08 -1.46 -11.27
N GLY A 184 3.88 -0.93 -11.12
CA GLY A 184 3.63 0.36 -10.48
C GLY A 184 3.82 0.30 -8.96
N ILE A 185 3.53 1.41 -8.28
CA ILE A 185 3.81 1.55 -6.84
C ILE A 185 3.05 0.59 -5.93
N VAL A 186 2.03 -0.11 -6.47
CA VAL A 186 1.29 -1.16 -5.74
C VAL A 186 1.54 -2.58 -6.27
N TRP A 187 2.41 -2.75 -7.29
CA TRP A 187 2.64 -4.04 -7.93
C TRP A 187 4.11 -4.41 -8.16
N LEU A 188 5.05 -3.53 -7.84
CA LEU A 188 6.46 -3.77 -8.10
C LEU A 188 6.95 -5.01 -7.33
N ASP A 189 7.50 -5.99 -8.06
CA ASP A 189 8.13 -7.13 -7.41
C ASP A 189 9.52 -6.77 -6.91
N PHE A 190 9.68 -6.76 -5.57
CA PHE A 190 10.94 -6.37 -4.95
C PHE A 190 12.11 -7.30 -5.31
N LYS A 191 11.85 -8.57 -5.59
CA LYS A 191 12.90 -9.55 -5.87
C LYS A 191 13.36 -9.56 -7.33
N GLN A 192 12.46 -9.25 -8.26
CA GLN A 192 12.71 -9.45 -9.68
C GLN A 192 12.76 -8.15 -10.49
N GLU A 193 12.07 -7.10 -10.02
CA GLU A 193 11.90 -5.86 -10.78
C GLU A 193 12.51 -4.64 -10.10
N PHE A 194 12.60 -4.66 -8.76
CA PHE A 194 13.09 -3.51 -8.01
C PHE A 194 14.54 -3.21 -8.35
N GLN A 195 14.80 -1.94 -8.63
CA GLN A 195 16.14 -1.40 -8.81
C GLN A 195 16.30 -0.17 -7.89
N PRO A 196 17.41 -0.08 -7.15
CA PRO A 196 17.67 1.08 -6.32
C PRO A 196 17.68 2.36 -7.14
N ILE A 197 17.09 3.40 -6.59
CA ILE A 197 17.17 4.76 -7.14
C ILE A 197 18.16 5.51 -6.26
N GLU A 198 19.20 6.04 -6.88
CA GLU A 198 20.27 6.74 -6.15
C GLU A 198 19.71 7.88 -5.29
N GLY A 199 20.10 7.90 -4.03
CA GLY A 199 19.65 8.91 -3.07
C GLY A 199 18.22 8.72 -2.53
N LEU A 200 17.47 7.69 -2.96
CA LEU A 200 16.11 7.41 -2.49
C LEU A 200 16.07 6.19 -1.58
N LYS A 201 15.71 6.41 -0.33
CA LYS A 201 15.41 5.33 0.62
C LYS A 201 13.92 4.97 0.55
N GLN A 202 13.59 3.67 0.59
CA GLN A 202 12.20 3.20 0.46
C GLN A 202 11.84 2.20 1.54
N ILE A 203 10.61 2.28 2.06
CA ILE A 203 9.96 1.29 2.91
C ILE A 203 8.78 0.71 2.12
N VAL A 204 8.76 -0.60 1.95
CA VAL A 204 7.80 -1.30 1.09
C VAL A 204 7.32 -2.61 1.72
N GLY A 205 6.14 -3.06 1.31
CA GLY A 205 5.54 -4.38 1.57
C GLY A 205 5.43 -5.24 0.31
N HIS A 206 4.25 -5.84 0.06
CA HIS A 206 3.84 -6.55 -1.16
C HIS A 206 4.62 -7.82 -1.51
N THR A 207 5.93 -7.80 -1.38
CA THR A 207 6.74 -8.95 -1.77
C THR A 207 7.20 -9.73 -0.55
N TYR A 208 6.62 -10.93 -0.35
CA TYR A 208 6.98 -11.80 0.76
C TYR A 208 8.48 -12.14 0.77
N HIS A 209 9.12 -11.97 1.91
CA HIS A 209 10.52 -12.34 2.14
C HIS A 209 10.60 -13.42 3.22
N LYS A 210 11.07 -14.62 2.87
CA LYS A 210 11.07 -15.81 3.73
C LYS A 210 11.76 -15.62 5.09
N ASN A 211 12.70 -14.70 5.20
CA ASN A 211 13.50 -14.46 6.40
C ASN A 211 13.25 -13.09 7.03
N GLY A 212 12.23 -12.34 6.60
CA GLY A 212 11.97 -10.99 7.08
C GLY A 212 13.14 -10.01 6.90
N ARG A 213 14.18 -10.37 6.13
CA ARG A 213 15.37 -9.56 5.95
C ARG A 213 15.31 -8.83 4.61
N VAL A 214 15.36 -7.54 4.67
CA VAL A 214 15.61 -6.68 3.52
C VAL A 214 17.04 -6.90 3.05
N ASN A 215 17.26 -6.88 1.73
CA ASN A 215 18.61 -6.93 1.18
C ASN A 215 19.42 -5.73 1.70
N PRO A 216 20.49 -5.95 2.49
CA PRO A 216 21.24 -4.86 3.13
C PRO A 216 21.91 -3.90 2.13
N HIS A 217 22.00 -4.25 0.85
CA HIS A 217 22.52 -3.36 -0.20
C HIS A 217 21.55 -2.23 -0.58
N HIS A 218 20.32 -2.23 -0.05
CA HIS A 218 19.28 -1.24 -0.39
C HIS A 218 18.84 -0.39 0.79
N LEU A 219 19.40 -0.65 1.99
CA LEU A 219 19.11 0.11 3.18
C LEU A 219 20.43 0.51 3.83
N ASP A 220 20.75 1.77 3.81
CA ASP A 220 21.75 2.32 4.72
C ASP A 220 21.19 2.25 6.15
N GLY A 221 21.51 1.16 6.83
CA GLY A 221 21.39 0.99 8.28
C GLY A 221 19.98 0.87 8.86
N ASN A 222 19.78 -0.21 9.61
CA ASN A 222 18.83 -0.37 10.73
C ASN A 222 17.33 -0.16 10.51
N VAL A 223 16.78 -0.50 9.36
CA VAL A 223 15.36 -0.75 9.27
C VAL A 223 15.14 -2.25 9.40
N ASN A 224 14.64 -2.69 10.54
CA ASN A 224 14.03 -4.02 10.63
C ASN A 224 12.80 -3.99 9.75
N PRO A 225 12.71 -4.85 8.71
CA PRO A 225 11.47 -4.99 7.98
C PRO A 225 10.42 -5.41 8.98
N ALA A 226 9.26 -4.78 8.93
CA ALA A 226 8.11 -5.28 9.66
C ALA A 226 7.95 -6.76 9.28
N ASP A 227 8.00 -7.63 10.27
CA ASP A 227 7.71 -9.05 10.09
C ASP A 227 6.25 -9.16 9.64
N CYS A 228 6.03 -9.22 8.32
CA CYS A 228 4.74 -9.53 7.73
C CYS A 228 4.44 -11.02 7.84
#